data_cd045a613152b99a0e630bf8ba49a690
#
_entry.id   cd045a613152b99a0e630bf8ba49a690
#
_cell.length_a   1.000
_cell.length_b   1.000
_cell.length_c   1.000
_cell.angle_alpha   90.00
_cell.angle_beta   90.00
_cell.angle_gamma   90.00
#
_symmetry.space_group_name_H-M   'P 1'
#
loop_
_entity.id
_entity.type
_entity.pdbx_description
1 polymer ?
#
loop_
_entity_poly.entity_id
_entity_poly.type
_entity_poly.pdbx_seq_one_letter_code
_entity_poly.pdbx_strand_id
1 'polypeptide(L)'
;ARARLLVARDGIVRVTAEALTAAGFTFDGQRADSLAVIEQGVSVPITVMCGGSATNPGTRFGPGCYVEFPGAALDTLYTKTNVYTLLVDNLQAKRIPLDPSVPAVSGAPASYRETVMVEKELAYSFNPPNGDPWYETRVSAAKKPVVRTFAIAVDALAAETTTPTLHVNLWGANSWPASPNHHVVVALNGVTVADRLFTGIT
;
A
#
# COMPACT_ATOMS: atom_id res chain seq x y z
N ALA A 1 9.03 -12.24 -24.18
CA ALA A 1 8.39 -11.02 -23.67
C ALA A 1 8.77 -10.82 -22.21
N ARG A 2 8.92 -9.58 -21.77
CA ARG A 2 9.22 -9.21 -20.39
C ARG A 2 8.68 -7.81 -20.10
N ALA A 3 7.95 -7.64 -19.00
CA ALA A 3 7.42 -6.36 -18.55
C ALA A 3 7.71 -6.15 -17.06
N ARG A 4 8.04 -4.92 -16.66
CA ARG A 4 8.12 -4.53 -15.27
C ARG A 4 6.77 -3.97 -14.83
N LEU A 5 6.28 -4.45 -13.69
CA LEU A 5 5.04 -4.05 -13.08
C LEU A 5 5.38 -3.30 -11.78
N LEU A 6 4.91 -2.06 -11.66
CA LEU A 6 5.15 -1.22 -10.50
C LEU A 6 3.97 -1.32 -9.55
N VAL A 7 4.19 -1.77 -8.32
CA VAL A 7 3.15 -1.99 -7.31
C VAL A 7 3.42 -1.06 -6.13
N ALA A 8 2.55 -0.08 -5.93
CA ALA A 8 2.65 0.93 -4.90
C ALA A 8 1.64 0.74 -3.75
N ARG A 9 0.83 -0.33 -3.78
CA ARG A 9 -0.15 -0.68 -2.75
C ARG A 9 -0.24 -2.19 -2.62
N ASP A 10 -0.52 -2.65 -1.42
CA ASP A 10 -0.84 -4.06 -1.17
C ASP A 10 -2.20 -4.43 -1.75
N GLY A 11 -2.33 -5.65 -2.23
CA GLY A 11 -3.59 -6.18 -2.74
C GLY A 11 -3.46 -7.07 -3.96
N ILE A 12 -4.59 -7.41 -4.56
CA ILE A 12 -4.60 -8.18 -5.81
C ILE A 12 -4.32 -7.23 -6.98
N VAL A 13 -3.21 -7.48 -7.65
CA VAL A 13 -2.81 -6.76 -8.86
C VAL A 13 -3.36 -7.48 -10.07
N ARG A 14 -4.12 -6.77 -10.91
CA ARG A 14 -4.61 -7.30 -12.20
C ARG A 14 -3.90 -6.57 -13.34
N VAL A 15 -3.36 -7.36 -14.27
CA VAL A 15 -2.68 -6.85 -15.48
C VAL A 15 -3.35 -7.46 -16.70
N THR A 16 -4.02 -6.65 -17.50
CA THR A 16 -4.75 -7.11 -18.70
C THR A 16 -3.84 -7.15 -19.91
N ALA A 17 -4.19 -7.98 -20.89
CA ALA A 17 -3.49 -8.05 -22.16
C ALA A 17 -3.50 -6.70 -22.89
N GLU A 18 -4.62 -5.98 -22.82
CA GLU A 18 -4.78 -4.66 -23.42
C GLU A 18 -3.83 -3.63 -22.79
N ALA A 19 -3.72 -3.63 -21.44
CA ALA A 19 -2.82 -2.73 -20.73
C ALA A 19 -1.35 -3.00 -21.09
N LEU A 20 -0.95 -4.28 -21.22
CA LEU A 20 0.38 -4.65 -21.66
C LEU A 20 0.65 -4.18 -23.10
N THR A 21 -0.29 -4.38 -24.01
CA THR A 21 -0.18 -3.95 -25.40
C THR A 21 -0.09 -2.43 -25.51
N ALA A 22 -0.94 -1.70 -24.76
CA ALA A 22 -0.91 -0.24 -24.70
C ALA A 22 0.42 0.30 -24.16
N ALA A 23 1.07 -0.44 -23.26
CA ALA A 23 2.40 -0.12 -22.74
C ALA A 23 3.55 -0.60 -23.66
N GLY A 24 3.26 -1.15 -24.83
CA GLY A 24 4.25 -1.59 -25.82
C GLY A 24 4.83 -2.99 -25.58
N PHE A 25 4.21 -3.80 -24.73
CA PHE A 25 4.67 -5.17 -24.45
C PHE A 25 3.83 -6.19 -25.24
N THR A 26 4.47 -7.10 -25.95
CA THR A 26 3.82 -8.14 -26.75
C THR A 26 3.83 -9.47 -25.99
N PHE A 27 2.71 -9.79 -25.35
CA PHE A 27 2.46 -11.10 -24.74
C PHE A 27 1.38 -11.88 -25.49
N ASP A 28 0.78 -11.27 -26.51
CA ASP A 28 -0.25 -11.90 -27.33
C ASP A 28 0.26 -13.18 -28.00
N GLY A 29 -0.57 -14.20 -28.02
CA GLY A 29 -0.24 -15.52 -28.56
C GLY A 29 0.68 -16.39 -27.70
N GLN A 30 1.25 -15.86 -26.60
CA GLN A 30 2.06 -16.66 -25.68
C GLN A 30 1.18 -17.68 -24.95
N ARG A 31 1.76 -18.82 -24.59
CA ARG A 31 1.02 -19.81 -23.77
C ARG A 31 0.73 -19.23 -22.40
N ALA A 32 -0.53 -19.26 -21.99
CA ALA A 32 -0.95 -18.76 -20.68
C ALA A 32 -0.27 -19.51 -19.52
N ASP A 33 -0.04 -20.83 -19.67
CA ASP A 33 0.64 -21.65 -18.68
C ASP A 33 2.16 -21.37 -18.56
N SER A 34 2.75 -20.66 -19.53
CA SER A 34 4.16 -20.24 -19.51
C SER A 34 4.37 -18.85 -18.91
N LEU A 35 3.31 -18.10 -18.60
CA LEU A 35 3.44 -16.80 -17.96
C LEU A 35 3.87 -16.95 -16.51
N ALA A 36 4.86 -16.18 -16.11
CA ALA A 36 5.41 -16.15 -14.76
C ALA A 36 5.51 -14.71 -14.25
N VAL A 37 5.31 -14.51 -12.96
CA VAL A 37 5.63 -13.27 -12.27
C VAL A 37 6.74 -13.54 -11.27
N ILE A 38 7.73 -12.68 -11.23
CA ILE A 38 8.89 -12.78 -10.33
C ILE A 38 9.01 -11.50 -9.54
N GLU A 39 9.24 -11.64 -8.24
CA GLU A 39 9.64 -10.58 -7.32
C GLU A 39 11.01 -10.90 -6.76
N GLN A 40 11.98 -10.01 -6.91
CA GLN A 40 13.34 -10.17 -6.37
C GLN A 40 13.97 -11.55 -6.65
N GLY A 41 13.69 -12.13 -7.82
CA GLY A 41 14.19 -13.46 -8.21
C GLY A 41 13.34 -14.64 -7.75
N VAL A 42 12.29 -14.40 -6.97
CA VAL A 42 11.38 -15.44 -6.47
C VAL A 42 10.09 -15.47 -7.30
N SER A 43 9.65 -16.68 -7.69
CA SER A 43 8.40 -16.85 -8.43
C SER A 43 7.19 -16.60 -7.53
N VAL A 44 6.32 -15.69 -7.98
CA VAL A 44 5.04 -15.36 -7.34
C VAL A 44 3.94 -16.21 -7.97
N PRO A 45 3.10 -16.90 -7.18
CA PRO A 45 1.95 -17.61 -7.71
C PRO A 45 0.94 -16.64 -8.35
N ILE A 46 0.46 -17.00 -9.55
CA ILE A 46 -0.47 -16.17 -10.32
C ILE A 46 -1.72 -16.95 -10.72
N THR A 47 -2.80 -16.22 -11.00
CA THR A 47 -3.94 -16.72 -11.76
C THR A 47 -3.90 -16.09 -13.16
N VAL A 48 -4.16 -16.88 -14.19
CA VAL A 48 -4.35 -16.37 -15.54
C VAL A 48 -5.77 -16.68 -15.98
N MET A 49 -6.50 -15.65 -16.38
CA MET A 49 -7.90 -15.72 -16.76
C MET A 49 -8.06 -15.28 -18.20
N CYS A 50 -8.91 -15.96 -18.95
CA CYS A 50 -9.29 -15.60 -20.31
C CYS A 50 -10.80 -15.83 -20.50
N GLY A 51 -11.52 -14.85 -21.03
CA GLY A 51 -12.96 -14.97 -21.21
C GLY A 51 -13.74 -15.21 -19.91
N GLY A 52 -13.22 -14.70 -18.77
CA GLY A 52 -13.85 -14.84 -17.46
C GLY A 52 -13.61 -16.17 -16.74
N SER A 53 -12.82 -17.05 -17.30
CA SER A 53 -12.49 -18.37 -16.72
C SER A 53 -10.99 -18.58 -16.57
N ALA A 54 -10.59 -19.38 -15.58
CA ALA A 54 -9.21 -19.83 -15.44
C ALA A 54 -8.74 -20.57 -16.68
N THR A 55 -7.49 -20.34 -17.08
CA THR A 55 -6.95 -20.92 -18.30
C THR A 55 -6.62 -22.40 -18.16
N ASN A 56 -6.98 -23.19 -19.17
CA ASN A 56 -6.53 -24.58 -19.33
C ASN A 56 -5.13 -24.63 -19.98
N PRO A 57 -4.41 -25.77 -19.84
CA PRO A 57 -3.17 -25.97 -20.55
C PRO A 57 -3.34 -25.74 -22.08
N GLY A 58 -2.44 -24.98 -22.68
CA GLY A 58 -2.49 -24.66 -24.10
C GLY A 58 -3.28 -23.39 -24.47
N THR A 59 -4.05 -22.79 -23.56
CA THR A 59 -4.70 -21.50 -23.78
C THR A 59 -3.66 -20.45 -24.19
N ARG A 60 -4.01 -19.62 -25.19
CA ARG A 60 -3.17 -18.49 -25.62
C ARG A 60 -3.61 -17.22 -24.89
N PHE A 61 -2.63 -16.51 -24.35
CA PHE A 61 -2.86 -15.19 -23.77
C PHE A 61 -3.10 -14.17 -24.90
N GLY A 62 -4.05 -13.27 -24.71
CA GLY A 62 -4.41 -12.29 -25.72
C GLY A 62 -5.60 -11.43 -25.26
N PRO A 63 -6.31 -10.77 -26.18
CA PRO A 63 -7.44 -9.91 -25.87
C PRO A 63 -8.47 -10.60 -24.94
N GLY A 64 -8.91 -9.88 -23.90
CA GLY A 64 -9.82 -10.39 -22.87
C GLY A 64 -9.16 -11.31 -21.84
N CYS A 65 -7.83 -11.49 -21.89
CA CYS A 65 -7.06 -12.19 -20.87
C CYS A 65 -6.43 -11.22 -19.87
N TYR A 66 -6.22 -11.71 -18.64
CA TYR A 66 -5.46 -10.99 -17.62
C TYR A 66 -4.71 -11.94 -16.68
N VAL A 67 -3.72 -11.38 -16.03
CA VAL A 67 -2.95 -12.03 -14.95
C VAL A 67 -3.31 -11.37 -13.65
N GLU A 68 -3.53 -12.16 -12.60
CA GLU A 68 -3.70 -11.68 -11.22
C GLU A 68 -2.68 -12.32 -10.30
N PHE A 69 -2.20 -11.53 -9.35
CA PHE A 69 -1.30 -11.99 -8.30
C PHE A 69 -1.41 -11.12 -7.04
N PRO A 70 -1.08 -11.66 -5.86
CA PRO A 70 -0.94 -10.87 -4.65
C PRO A 70 0.29 -9.98 -4.79
N GLY A 71 0.09 -8.67 -4.83
CA GLY A 71 1.15 -7.68 -4.84
C GLY A 71 1.31 -7.04 -3.49
N ALA A 72 2.56 -6.78 -3.10
CA ALA A 72 2.90 -6.02 -1.91
C ALA A 72 3.73 -4.80 -2.31
N ALA A 73 3.44 -3.66 -1.71
CA ALA A 73 4.27 -2.47 -1.81
C ALA A 73 5.58 -2.66 -1.02
N LEU A 74 6.54 -1.79 -1.25
CA LEU A 74 7.69 -1.67 -0.34
C LEU A 74 7.38 -0.62 0.72
N ASP A 75 7.94 -0.80 1.90
CA ASP A 75 8.01 0.23 2.93
C ASP A 75 9.48 0.45 3.28
N THR A 76 10.13 1.32 2.50
CA THR A 76 11.55 1.65 2.64
C THR A 76 11.72 3.16 2.72
N LEU A 77 12.88 3.61 3.21
CA LEU A 77 13.22 5.03 3.30
C LEU A 77 13.17 5.79 1.97
N TYR A 78 13.25 5.09 0.84
CA TYR A 78 13.42 5.73 -0.47
C TYR A 78 12.30 5.44 -1.46
N THR A 79 11.52 4.38 -1.24
CA THR A 79 10.43 4.01 -2.15
C THR A 79 9.38 3.15 -1.46
N LYS A 80 8.13 3.40 -1.81
CA LYS A 80 6.98 2.53 -1.48
C LYS A 80 6.59 1.64 -2.67
N THR A 81 7.29 1.79 -3.81
CA THR A 81 6.98 1.05 -5.02
C THR A 81 7.83 -0.20 -5.15
N ASN A 82 7.19 -1.36 -5.16
CA ASN A 82 7.80 -2.64 -5.44
C ASN A 82 7.81 -2.94 -6.94
N VAL A 83 8.76 -3.75 -7.39
CA VAL A 83 8.93 -4.10 -8.80
C VAL A 83 8.76 -5.59 -9.00
N TYR A 84 7.71 -5.96 -9.70
CA TYR A 84 7.47 -7.31 -10.18
C TYR A 84 7.85 -7.41 -11.66
N THR A 85 8.23 -8.59 -12.11
CA THR A 85 8.52 -8.83 -13.52
C THR A 85 7.59 -9.91 -14.05
N LEU A 86 6.76 -9.55 -15.05
CA LEU A 86 6.00 -10.51 -15.85
C LEU A 86 6.87 -10.96 -17.03
N LEU A 87 6.97 -12.27 -17.24
CA LEU A 87 7.75 -12.86 -18.31
C LEU A 87 7.14 -14.19 -18.78
N VAL A 88 7.71 -14.74 -19.85
CA VAL A 88 7.36 -16.06 -20.38
C VAL A 88 8.47 -17.04 -19.98
N ASP A 89 8.18 -17.91 -19.03
CA ASP A 89 9.12 -18.91 -18.52
C ASP A 89 8.38 -20.06 -17.83
N ASN A 90 8.39 -21.25 -18.43
CA ASN A 90 7.73 -22.43 -17.91
C ASN A 90 8.27 -22.89 -16.55
N LEU A 91 9.56 -22.68 -16.26
CA LEU A 91 10.19 -23.13 -15.04
C LEU A 91 9.83 -22.25 -13.84
N GLN A 92 9.54 -20.98 -14.12
CA GLN A 92 9.18 -19.99 -13.12
C GLN A 92 7.66 -19.83 -12.95
N ALA A 93 6.88 -20.44 -13.86
CA ALA A 93 5.42 -20.31 -13.88
C ALA A 93 4.78 -21.05 -12.70
N LYS A 94 4.36 -20.30 -11.68
CA LYS A 94 3.58 -20.83 -10.55
C LYS A 94 2.13 -20.39 -10.65
N ARG A 95 1.21 -21.26 -10.22
CA ARG A 95 -0.22 -20.98 -10.20
C ARG A 95 -0.75 -20.95 -8.78
N ILE A 96 -1.70 -20.04 -8.53
CA ILE A 96 -2.50 -20.08 -7.33
C ILE A 96 -3.39 -21.32 -7.44
N PRO A 97 -3.37 -22.25 -6.45
CA PRO A 97 -4.25 -23.42 -6.47
C PRO A 97 -5.72 -22.94 -6.45
N LEU A 98 -6.55 -23.53 -7.29
CA LEU A 98 -7.98 -23.32 -7.21
C LEU A 98 -8.50 -24.06 -5.98
N ASP A 99 -9.11 -23.32 -5.06
CA ASP A 99 -9.89 -23.89 -3.98
C ASP A 99 -11.30 -24.16 -4.50
N PRO A 100 -11.72 -25.42 -4.64
CA PRO A 100 -13.07 -25.76 -5.09
C PRO A 100 -14.11 -25.52 -3.99
N SER A 101 -13.72 -25.22 -2.76
CA SER A 101 -14.66 -24.87 -1.70
C SER A 101 -15.33 -23.54 -2.04
N VAL A 102 -16.63 -23.59 -2.28
CA VAL A 102 -17.43 -22.36 -2.41
C VAL A 102 -17.53 -21.78 -1.00
N PRO A 103 -17.00 -20.56 -0.74
CA PRO A 103 -17.25 -19.92 0.52
C PRO A 103 -18.76 -19.88 0.75
N ALA A 104 -19.22 -20.26 1.95
CA ALA A 104 -20.61 -20.01 2.32
C ALA A 104 -20.83 -18.51 2.20
N VAL A 105 -21.49 -18.09 1.14
CA VAL A 105 -21.76 -16.67 0.88
C VAL A 105 -22.84 -16.21 1.86
N SER A 106 -22.43 -15.84 3.05
CA SER A 106 -23.17 -14.79 3.75
C SER A 106 -22.83 -13.50 2.98
N GLY A 107 -23.84 -12.75 2.53
CA GLY A 107 -23.69 -11.62 1.60
C GLY A 107 -22.41 -10.79 1.76
N ALA A 108 -21.98 -10.12 0.70
CA ALA A 108 -20.83 -9.25 0.74
C ALA A 108 -20.95 -8.29 1.94
N PRO A 109 -19.87 -8.07 2.71
CA PRO A 109 -19.91 -7.13 3.82
C PRO A 109 -20.32 -5.76 3.29
N ALA A 110 -21.27 -5.11 3.96
CA ALA A 110 -21.78 -3.80 3.56
C ALA A 110 -20.73 -2.69 3.75
N SER A 111 -19.73 -2.94 4.58
CA SER A 111 -18.65 -2.00 4.90
C SER A 111 -17.35 -2.74 5.22
N TYR A 112 -16.23 -2.05 5.11
CA TYR A 112 -14.91 -2.54 5.50
C TYR A 112 -14.15 -1.43 6.25
N ARG A 113 -13.12 -1.82 6.99
CA ARG A 113 -12.24 -0.87 7.67
C ARG A 113 -11.09 -0.49 6.75
N GLU A 114 -10.90 0.80 6.55
CA GLU A 114 -9.79 1.35 5.79
C GLU A 114 -8.88 2.19 6.70
N THR A 115 -7.60 2.20 6.44
CA THR A 115 -6.63 3.11 7.05
C THR A 115 -6.24 4.18 6.04
N VAL A 116 -6.54 5.43 6.36
CA VAL A 116 -6.09 6.59 5.58
C VAL A 116 -4.90 7.20 6.29
N MET A 117 -3.77 7.33 5.58
CA MET A 117 -2.52 7.86 6.13
C MET A 117 -2.16 9.19 5.47
N VAL A 118 -1.69 10.13 6.28
CA VAL A 118 -1.07 11.39 5.82
C VAL A 118 0.39 11.33 6.20
N GLU A 119 1.22 11.00 5.24
CA GLU A 119 2.68 10.90 5.37
C GLU A 119 3.32 11.10 4.01
N LYS A 120 4.00 12.23 3.83
CA LYS A 120 4.58 12.64 2.54
C LYS A 120 6.11 12.74 2.57
N GLU A 121 6.73 12.44 3.70
CA GLU A 121 8.20 12.44 3.83
C GLU A 121 8.85 13.76 3.40
N LEU A 122 8.29 14.89 3.84
CA LEU A 122 8.71 16.23 3.41
C LEU A 122 9.81 16.84 4.29
N ALA A 123 9.97 16.35 5.50
CA ALA A 123 10.94 16.87 6.45
C ALA A 123 11.93 15.78 6.86
N TYR A 124 13.23 16.11 6.78
CA TYR A 124 14.31 15.20 7.18
C TYR A 124 14.87 15.58 8.56
N SER A 125 15.19 14.60 9.38
CA SER A 125 15.88 14.77 10.66
C SER A 125 17.05 13.80 10.81
N PHE A 126 18.19 14.28 11.31
CA PHE A 126 19.39 13.46 11.48
C PHE A 126 19.34 12.47 12.64
N ASN A 127 18.41 12.63 13.56
CA ASN A 127 18.41 11.85 14.80
C ASN A 127 17.00 11.32 15.13
N PRO A 128 16.45 10.46 14.28
CA PRO A 128 15.15 9.87 14.54
C PRO A 128 15.26 8.80 15.63
N PRO A 129 14.29 8.67 16.54
CA PRO A 129 14.31 7.67 17.61
C PRO A 129 14.08 6.24 17.10
N ASN A 130 13.42 6.08 15.95
CA ASN A 130 12.99 4.81 15.38
C ASN A 130 13.72 4.41 14.09
N GLY A 131 14.75 5.14 13.68
CA GLY A 131 15.52 4.86 12.47
C GLY A 131 14.94 5.44 11.17
N ASP A 132 13.68 5.88 11.15
CA ASP A 132 13.11 6.60 10.00
C ASP A 132 13.40 8.11 10.14
N PRO A 133 14.20 8.72 9.23
CA PRO A 133 14.56 10.13 9.32
C PRO A 133 13.53 11.06 8.66
N TRP A 134 12.46 10.55 8.04
CA TRP A 134 11.52 11.33 7.27
C TRP A 134 10.19 11.56 8.00
N TYR A 135 9.62 12.74 7.83
CA TYR A 135 8.39 13.16 8.49
C TYR A 135 7.54 14.02 7.55
N GLU A 136 6.23 14.05 7.77
CA GLU A 136 5.31 14.94 7.07
C GLU A 136 5.67 16.41 7.30
N THR A 137 5.97 16.80 8.54
CA THR A 137 6.33 18.19 8.87
C THR A 137 7.07 18.33 10.17
N ARG A 138 7.75 19.47 10.34
CA ARG A 138 8.30 19.93 11.62
C ARG A 138 7.37 20.96 12.23
N VAL A 139 7.07 20.80 13.52
CA VAL A 139 6.37 21.81 14.34
C VAL A 139 7.35 22.36 15.35
N SER A 140 7.62 23.66 15.28
CA SER A 140 8.54 24.32 16.21
C SER A 140 7.84 25.51 16.86
N ALA A 141 7.60 25.39 18.15
CA ALA A 141 6.99 26.42 18.98
C ALA A 141 8.00 26.89 20.04
N ALA A 142 8.22 28.19 20.17
CA ALA A 142 9.11 28.75 21.20
C ALA A 142 8.34 29.58 22.21
N LYS A 143 7.80 30.73 21.81
CA LYS A 143 7.08 31.68 22.69
C LYS A 143 5.57 31.62 22.51
N LYS A 144 5.08 31.08 21.42
CA LYS A 144 3.66 30.97 21.08
C LYS A 144 3.39 29.59 20.50
N PRO A 145 2.19 29.04 20.72
CA PRO A 145 1.76 27.81 20.07
C PRO A 145 1.83 27.94 18.53
N VAL A 146 2.19 26.85 17.87
CA VAL A 146 2.17 26.72 16.42
C VAL A 146 1.18 25.64 16.06
N VAL A 147 0.30 25.91 15.12
CA VAL A 147 -0.73 24.96 14.65
C VAL A 147 -0.33 24.45 13.27
N ARG A 148 -0.53 23.16 13.05
CA ARG A 148 -0.52 22.51 11.75
C ARG A 148 -1.83 21.80 11.54
N THR A 149 -2.42 21.94 10.36
CA THR A 149 -3.69 21.31 9.99
C THR A 149 -3.45 20.34 8.84
N PHE A 150 -3.99 19.14 8.97
CA PHE A 150 -3.93 18.10 7.97
C PHE A 150 -5.36 17.77 7.54
N ALA A 151 -5.60 17.76 6.22
CA ALA A 151 -6.85 17.29 5.67
C ALA A 151 -6.76 15.78 5.45
N ILE A 152 -7.69 15.05 6.07
CA ILE A 152 -7.85 13.61 5.87
C ILE A 152 -9.15 13.43 5.10
N ALA A 153 -9.06 13.02 3.83
CA ALA A 153 -10.23 12.69 3.04
C ALA A 153 -10.73 11.30 3.45
N VAL A 154 -11.98 11.23 3.87
CA VAL A 154 -12.67 9.98 4.17
C VAL A 154 -13.86 9.91 3.25
N ASP A 155 -13.78 9.06 2.23
CA ASP A 155 -14.83 8.88 1.25
C ASP A 155 -15.79 7.77 1.71
N ALA A 156 -17.09 7.94 1.44
CA ALA A 156 -18.13 6.93 1.64
C ALA A 156 -18.14 6.31 3.07
N LEU A 157 -18.13 7.17 4.09
CA LEU A 157 -18.24 6.71 5.48
C LEU A 157 -19.51 5.88 5.68
N ALA A 158 -19.35 4.66 6.20
CA ALA A 158 -20.48 3.78 6.52
C ALA A 158 -21.40 4.44 7.58
N ALA A 159 -22.72 4.29 7.40
CA ALA A 159 -23.71 4.85 8.32
C ALA A 159 -23.70 4.16 9.69
N GLU A 160 -23.11 3.00 9.80
CA GLU A 160 -22.98 2.27 11.06
C GLU A 160 -21.92 2.91 11.94
N THR A 161 -22.26 3.10 13.21
CA THR A 161 -21.40 3.73 14.22
C THR A 161 -20.22 2.86 14.58
N THR A 162 -19.20 2.85 13.74
CA THR A 162 -17.87 2.36 14.15
C THR A 162 -17.08 3.54 14.71
N THR A 163 -16.48 3.37 15.88
CA THR A 163 -15.59 4.37 16.44
C THR A 163 -14.28 4.37 15.64
N PRO A 164 -13.95 5.45 14.91
CA PRO A 164 -12.68 5.53 14.21
C PRO A 164 -11.54 5.66 15.21
N THR A 165 -10.37 5.17 14.84
CA THR A 165 -9.14 5.33 15.61
C THR A 165 -8.24 6.33 14.92
N LEU A 166 -7.81 7.37 15.62
CA LEU A 166 -6.81 8.31 15.15
C LEU A 166 -5.45 7.94 15.76
N HIS A 167 -4.47 7.64 14.92
CA HIS A 167 -3.09 7.50 15.31
C HIS A 167 -2.31 8.75 14.89
N VAL A 168 -1.58 9.34 15.84
CA VAL A 168 -0.70 10.49 15.58
C VAL A 168 0.68 10.11 16.06
N ASN A 169 1.61 9.92 15.13
CA ASN A 169 2.99 9.65 15.42
C ASN A 169 3.77 10.97 15.43
N LEU A 170 4.41 11.26 16.54
CA LEU A 170 5.28 12.44 16.67
C LEU A 170 6.38 12.15 17.69
N TRP A 171 7.45 12.89 17.59
CA TRP A 171 8.56 12.78 18.54
C TRP A 171 9.13 14.15 18.88
N GLY A 172 9.73 14.24 20.07
CA GLY A 172 10.44 15.43 20.53
C GLY A 172 11.80 15.55 19.85
N ALA A 173 12.03 16.64 19.14
CA ALA A 173 13.28 16.85 18.41
C ALA A 173 14.36 17.59 19.21
N ASN A 174 14.13 17.88 20.49
CA ASN A 174 15.09 18.54 21.36
C ASN A 174 14.98 18.08 22.81
N SER A 175 16.02 18.37 23.59
CA SER A 175 16.05 18.14 25.03
C SER A 175 16.50 19.40 25.74
N TRP A 176 15.53 20.25 26.09
CA TRP A 176 15.78 21.45 26.90
C TRP A 176 15.83 21.08 28.40
N PRO A 177 16.51 21.89 29.23
CA PRO A 177 16.57 21.62 30.69
C PRO A 177 15.23 21.64 31.40
N ALA A 178 14.24 22.35 30.85
CA ALA A 178 12.88 22.39 31.42
C ALA A 178 12.17 21.05 31.20
N SER A 179 11.41 20.61 32.21
CA SER A 179 10.63 19.38 32.14
C SER A 179 9.20 19.65 32.69
N PRO A 180 8.15 19.36 31.90
CA PRO A 180 8.15 18.91 30.50
C PRO A 180 8.60 20.03 29.54
N ASN A 181 9.24 19.66 28.43
CA ASN A 181 9.70 20.62 27.43
C ASN A 181 8.94 20.53 26.11
N HIS A 182 8.02 19.62 25.99
CA HIS A 182 7.09 19.49 24.88
C HIS A 182 5.64 19.46 25.38
N HIS A 183 4.78 20.22 24.70
CA HIS A 183 3.33 20.20 24.91
C HIS A 183 2.63 20.11 23.55
N VAL A 184 1.82 19.08 23.35
CA VAL A 184 1.08 18.84 22.12
C VAL A 184 -0.39 18.65 22.41
N VAL A 185 -1.21 19.40 21.69
CA VAL A 185 -2.67 19.27 21.71
C VAL A 185 -3.10 18.80 20.31
N VAL A 186 -3.86 17.71 20.25
CA VAL A 186 -4.45 17.19 19.02
C VAL A 186 -5.94 17.48 19.04
N ALA A 187 -6.43 18.07 17.96
CA ALA A 187 -7.86 18.30 17.76
C ALA A 187 -8.31 17.67 16.44
N LEU A 188 -9.49 17.08 16.44
CA LEU A 188 -10.17 16.55 15.26
C LEU A 188 -11.45 17.37 15.02
N ASN A 189 -11.55 18.02 13.86
CA ASN A 189 -12.68 18.89 13.51
C ASN A 189 -12.99 19.96 14.60
N GLY A 190 -11.94 20.51 15.21
CA GLY A 190 -12.06 21.54 16.25
C GLY A 190 -12.28 21.00 17.67
N VAL A 191 -12.47 19.70 17.85
CA VAL A 191 -12.62 19.05 19.16
C VAL A 191 -11.27 18.49 19.61
N THR A 192 -10.80 18.88 20.82
CA THR A 192 -9.58 18.32 21.39
C THR A 192 -9.77 16.84 21.71
N VAL A 193 -8.94 15.99 21.14
CA VAL A 193 -8.96 14.52 21.32
C VAL A 193 -7.76 14.03 22.13
N ALA A 194 -6.68 14.80 22.19
CA ALA A 194 -5.55 14.51 23.06
C ALA A 194 -4.84 15.80 23.51
N ASP A 195 -4.30 15.76 24.72
CA ASP A 195 -3.43 16.78 25.31
C ASP A 195 -2.29 16.05 26.03
N ARG A 196 -1.05 16.29 25.62
CA ARG A 196 0.12 15.53 26.08
C ARG A 196 1.31 16.42 26.37
N LEU A 197 1.91 16.17 27.52
CA LEU A 197 3.19 16.73 27.94
C LEU A 197 4.24 15.62 27.94
N PHE A 198 5.42 15.88 27.41
CA PHE A 198 6.53 14.94 27.43
C PHE A 198 7.88 15.65 27.43
N THR A 199 8.96 14.90 27.60
CA THR A 199 10.30 15.45 27.80
C THR A 199 11.31 14.71 26.94
N GLY A 200 12.24 15.45 26.36
CA GLY A 200 13.41 14.90 25.68
C GLY A 200 13.16 14.50 24.23
N ILE A 201 14.12 13.77 23.69
CA ILE A 201 14.07 13.18 22.35
C ILE A 201 13.42 11.79 22.51
N THR A 202 12.14 11.70 22.24
CA THR A 202 11.34 10.46 22.42
C THR A 202 10.29 10.34 21.33
#